data_276daae736a157209a51f4b7ffc2f253
#
_entry.id   276daae736a157209a51f4b7ffc2f253
#
_cell.length_a   1.000
_cell.length_b   1.000
_cell.length_c   1.000
_cell.angle_alpha   90.00
_cell.angle_beta   90.00
_cell.angle_gamma   90.00
#
_symmetry.space_group_name_H-M   'P 1'
#
loop_
_entity.id
_entity.type
_entity.pdbx_description
1 polymer ?
#
loop_
_entity_poly.entity_id
_entity_poly.type
_entity_poly.pdbx_seq_one_letter_code
_entity_poly.pdbx_strand_id
1 'polypeptide(L)'
;PPPPPPPPPPFCHPHAAIRDQPRSRGLGDVYKRQSYECVYKRIDTGKSKIDAWGIFVGKNNPTLLSIHGGPAAQYGFNYFDEFQTYAEAGFNVIACNPRGSSGRGHKFLRDVCGNKWGVNDTHDVVTAFKEMVKEMKISNKNYGIMGGSYGGFMTAWVISHYPKMFKSSVVERALLNWETMVGTSDIGITFPEMYLLEKFDKNINLYRKKSPITYANNIIAPTLIIHSENDYRCPIEQGEQLFSNLKRRGVESAMMRFPAESHELSRSGQPVHRKQRFEAIINWHKKHLT
;
A
#
# COMPACT_ATOMS: atom_id res chain seq x y z
N PRO A 1 -37.39 3.55 -27.35
CA PRO A 1 -36.40 3.26 -26.37
C PRO A 1 -35.13 4.04 -26.70
N PRO A 2 -34.36 4.54 -25.70
CA PRO A 2 -33.12 5.21 -25.98
C PRO A 2 -32.10 4.23 -26.62
N PRO A 3 -31.20 4.71 -27.47
CA PRO A 3 -30.19 3.84 -28.09
C PRO A 3 -29.33 3.17 -27.02
N PRO A 4 -28.84 1.94 -27.27
CA PRO A 4 -27.99 1.26 -26.32
C PRO A 4 -26.69 2.07 -26.07
N PRO A 5 -26.13 2.02 -24.87
CA PRO A 5 -24.86 2.71 -24.58
C PRO A 5 -23.76 2.17 -25.50
N PRO A 6 -22.80 3.01 -25.89
CA PRO A 6 -21.69 2.57 -26.72
C PRO A 6 -20.90 1.46 -26.00
N PRO A 7 -20.33 0.50 -26.75
CA PRO A 7 -19.52 -0.56 -26.16
C PRO A 7 -18.32 0.05 -25.40
N PRO A 8 -17.89 -0.56 -24.30
CA PRO A 8 -16.70 -0.11 -23.59
C PRO A 8 -15.49 -0.12 -24.54
N PRO A 9 -14.57 0.84 -24.39
CA PRO A 9 -13.38 0.87 -25.24
C PRO A 9 -12.58 -0.43 -25.11
N PRO A 10 -11.98 -0.93 -26.19
CA PRO A 10 -11.21 -2.18 -26.17
C PRO A 10 -10.09 -2.07 -25.14
N PHE A 11 -9.87 -3.14 -24.39
CA PHE A 11 -8.77 -3.26 -23.44
C PHE A 11 -7.44 -3.05 -24.18
N CYS A 12 -6.75 -1.96 -23.90
CA CYS A 12 -5.50 -1.62 -24.54
C CYS A 12 -4.38 -2.58 -24.11
N HIS A 13 -3.68 -3.17 -25.05
CA HIS A 13 -2.38 -3.78 -24.82
C HIS A 13 -1.40 -2.72 -24.28
N PRO A 14 -0.51 -3.04 -23.33
CA PRO A 14 0.37 -2.04 -22.69
C PRO A 14 1.22 -1.20 -23.65
N HIS A 15 1.50 -1.71 -24.84
CA HIS A 15 2.26 -0.99 -25.88
C HIS A 15 1.40 -0.21 -26.87
N ALA A 16 0.10 -0.47 -26.99
CA ALA A 16 -0.78 0.20 -27.94
C ALA A 16 -1.36 1.50 -27.37
N ALA A 17 -1.63 1.56 -26.07
CA ALA A 17 -2.25 2.72 -25.43
C ALA A 17 -1.44 4.01 -25.52
N ILE A 18 -0.12 3.92 -25.75
CA ILE A 18 0.78 5.07 -25.88
C ILE A 18 0.82 5.62 -27.33
N ARG A 19 0.47 4.82 -28.35
CA ARG A 19 0.61 5.21 -29.76
C ARG A 19 -0.65 5.77 -30.42
N ASP A 20 -1.84 5.46 -29.91
CA ASP A 20 -3.10 5.72 -30.60
C ASP A 20 -3.98 6.84 -30.00
N GLN A 21 -3.42 7.73 -29.17
CA GLN A 21 -4.14 8.93 -28.78
C GLN A 21 -4.24 9.94 -29.93
N PRO A 22 -5.44 10.46 -30.26
CA PRO A 22 -5.59 11.44 -31.32
C PRO A 22 -4.76 12.69 -31.02
N ARG A 23 -3.82 13.01 -31.90
CA ARG A 23 -3.01 14.22 -31.81
C ARG A 23 -3.89 15.43 -32.12
N SER A 24 -4.39 16.12 -31.10
CA SER A 24 -5.01 17.44 -31.31
C SER A 24 -3.92 18.46 -31.61
N ARG A 25 -3.96 19.06 -32.81
CA ARG A 25 -3.09 20.18 -33.19
C ARG A 25 -3.50 21.40 -32.38
N GLY A 26 -2.70 21.80 -31.39
CA GLY A 26 -2.90 23.05 -30.64
C GLY A 26 -2.79 22.96 -29.13
N LEU A 27 -2.67 21.79 -28.51
CA LEU A 27 -2.46 21.60 -27.08
C LEU A 27 -1.12 20.92 -26.78
N GLY A 28 -0.13 21.08 -27.64
CA GLY A 28 1.13 20.35 -27.60
C GLY A 28 1.94 20.44 -26.30
N ASP A 29 1.77 21.47 -25.51
CA ASP A 29 2.53 21.65 -24.27
C ASP A 29 1.83 21.04 -23.05
N VAL A 30 0.51 20.87 -23.07
CA VAL A 30 -0.25 20.21 -22.00
C VAL A 30 -0.07 18.70 -22.05
N TYR A 31 0.07 18.12 -23.26
CA TYR A 31 0.27 16.67 -23.44
C TYR A 31 1.73 16.22 -23.37
N LYS A 32 2.70 17.13 -23.31
CA LYS A 32 4.12 16.78 -23.11
C LYS A 32 4.46 16.39 -21.68
N ARG A 33 3.60 16.63 -20.71
CA ARG A 33 3.68 16.00 -19.39
C ARG A 33 3.00 14.64 -19.43
N GLN A 34 3.60 13.74 -20.20
CA GLN A 34 3.12 12.37 -20.30
C GLN A 34 3.39 11.64 -18.99
N SER A 35 2.52 10.69 -18.67
CA SER A 35 2.70 9.78 -17.54
C SER A 35 4.07 9.10 -17.58
N TYR A 36 4.68 8.91 -16.44
CA TYR A 36 5.88 8.09 -16.33
C TYR A 36 5.58 6.66 -16.80
N GLU A 37 6.51 6.09 -17.55
CA GLU A 37 6.39 4.71 -18.01
C GLU A 37 6.47 3.73 -16.85
N CYS A 38 5.63 2.71 -16.89
CA CYS A 38 5.59 1.66 -15.86
C CYS A 38 6.35 0.42 -16.35
N VAL A 39 7.38 0.04 -15.64
CA VAL A 39 8.13 -1.20 -15.85
C VAL A 39 7.40 -2.33 -15.14
N TYR A 40 7.09 -3.40 -15.86
CA TYR A 40 6.51 -4.62 -15.30
C TYR A 40 7.53 -5.74 -15.26
N LYS A 41 7.52 -6.50 -14.16
CA LYS A 41 8.32 -7.72 -14.05
C LYS A 41 7.58 -8.77 -13.25
N ARG A 42 7.72 -10.01 -13.68
CA ARG A 42 7.31 -11.18 -12.90
C ARG A 42 8.49 -11.69 -12.10
N ILE A 43 8.42 -11.51 -10.79
CA ILE A 43 9.50 -11.82 -9.84
C ILE A 43 9.34 -13.25 -9.34
N ASP A 44 10.38 -14.04 -9.42
CA ASP A 44 10.48 -15.31 -8.72
C ASP A 44 11.00 -15.07 -7.29
N THR A 45 10.17 -15.37 -6.30
CA THR A 45 10.52 -15.20 -4.88
C THR A 45 11.17 -16.44 -4.27
N GLY A 46 11.44 -17.47 -5.06
CA GLY A 46 11.88 -18.79 -4.60
C GLY A 46 10.77 -19.62 -3.97
N LYS A 47 9.66 -19.00 -3.61
CA LYS A 47 8.46 -19.67 -3.05
C LYS A 47 7.21 -19.46 -3.91
N SER A 48 7.18 -18.43 -4.73
CA SER A 48 6.09 -18.10 -5.64
C SER A 48 6.60 -17.17 -6.75
N LYS A 49 5.83 -17.04 -7.83
CA LYS A 49 6.06 -16.00 -8.83
C LYS A 49 5.01 -14.93 -8.63
N ILE A 50 5.41 -13.68 -8.47
CA ILE A 50 4.51 -12.54 -8.23
C ILE A 50 4.71 -11.45 -9.26
N ASP A 51 3.68 -10.68 -9.49
CA ASP A 51 3.71 -9.57 -10.43
C ASP A 51 4.15 -8.30 -9.70
N ALA A 52 5.06 -7.54 -10.29
CA ALA A 52 5.57 -6.28 -9.75
C ALA A 52 5.63 -5.21 -10.82
N TRP A 53 5.41 -3.98 -10.42
CA TRP A 53 5.45 -2.78 -11.26
C TRP A 53 6.37 -1.75 -10.64
N GLY A 54 7.05 -0.98 -11.49
CA GLY A 54 7.89 0.12 -11.05
C GLY A 54 7.77 1.32 -11.97
N ILE A 55 7.75 2.52 -11.40
CA ILE A 55 7.95 3.76 -12.13
C ILE A 55 9.34 4.28 -11.79
N PHE A 56 10.15 4.44 -12.82
CA PHE A 56 11.53 4.90 -12.70
C PHE A 56 11.62 6.40 -13.03
N VAL A 57 11.99 7.20 -12.05
CA VAL A 57 12.26 8.65 -12.22
C VAL A 57 13.75 8.90 -12.41
N GLY A 58 14.58 8.19 -11.64
CA GLY A 58 16.02 8.28 -11.77
C GLY A 58 16.76 7.40 -10.75
N LYS A 59 17.98 6.98 -11.13
CA LYS A 59 18.79 6.08 -10.29
C LYS A 59 19.14 6.64 -8.91
N ASN A 60 19.21 7.96 -8.80
CA ASN A 60 19.57 8.68 -7.57
C ASN A 60 18.34 9.20 -6.81
N ASN A 61 17.13 8.98 -7.32
CA ASN A 61 15.91 9.39 -6.65
C ASN A 61 15.55 8.42 -5.51
N PRO A 62 14.97 8.90 -4.41
CA PRO A 62 14.46 8.04 -3.36
C PRO A 62 13.31 7.16 -3.89
N THR A 63 13.08 6.02 -3.24
CA THR A 63 12.15 5.01 -3.76
C THR A 63 11.08 4.70 -2.73
N LEU A 64 9.82 4.69 -3.16
CA LEU A 64 8.66 4.32 -2.35
C LEU A 64 8.19 2.91 -2.73
N LEU A 65 8.00 2.07 -1.72
CA LEU A 65 7.25 0.82 -1.83
C LEU A 65 5.79 1.10 -1.47
N SER A 66 4.90 0.92 -2.43
CA SER A 66 3.45 1.06 -2.24
C SER A 66 2.79 -0.31 -2.16
N ILE A 67 1.99 -0.55 -1.12
CA ILE A 67 1.33 -1.83 -0.86
C ILE A 67 -0.18 -1.66 -0.90
N HIS A 68 -0.86 -2.45 -1.74
CA HIS A 68 -2.32 -2.38 -1.88
C HIS A 68 -3.06 -2.91 -0.65
N GLY A 69 -4.31 -2.50 -0.51
CA GLY A 69 -5.24 -3.03 0.49
C GLY A 69 -5.78 -4.42 0.13
N GLY A 70 -6.69 -4.93 0.92
CA GLY A 70 -7.33 -6.23 0.70
C GLY A 70 -7.12 -7.19 1.87
N PRO A 71 -6.33 -8.27 1.76
CA PRO A 71 -5.32 -8.62 0.74
C PRO A 71 -5.89 -9.06 -0.61
N ALA A 72 -7.15 -9.53 -0.67
CA ALA A 72 -7.84 -9.98 -1.89
C ALA A 72 -8.16 -8.82 -2.85
N ALA A 73 -7.13 -8.05 -3.21
CA ALA A 73 -7.13 -7.00 -4.24
C ALA A 73 -5.88 -7.18 -5.09
N GLN A 74 -5.66 -6.30 -6.06
CA GLN A 74 -4.47 -6.35 -6.90
C GLN A 74 -4.20 -5.02 -7.58
N TYR A 75 -2.94 -4.73 -7.88
CA TYR A 75 -2.53 -3.80 -8.92
C TYR A 75 -2.61 -4.47 -10.30
N GLY A 76 -2.65 -3.67 -11.35
CA GLY A 76 -2.73 -4.14 -12.73
C GLY A 76 -2.01 -3.19 -13.68
N PHE A 77 -2.33 -3.33 -14.98
CA PHE A 77 -1.74 -2.51 -16.04
C PHE A 77 -2.52 -1.21 -16.33
N ASN A 78 -3.55 -0.93 -15.54
CA ASN A 78 -4.30 0.31 -15.66
C ASN A 78 -3.46 1.50 -15.15
N TYR A 79 -3.78 2.69 -15.65
CA TYR A 79 -3.23 3.93 -15.13
C TYR A 79 -3.57 4.07 -13.64
N PHE A 80 -2.56 4.29 -12.81
CA PHE A 80 -2.72 4.48 -11.38
C PHE A 80 -2.21 5.88 -11.00
N ASP A 81 -3.13 6.79 -10.75
CA ASP A 81 -2.86 8.20 -10.50
C ASP A 81 -1.95 8.45 -9.29
N GLU A 82 -2.10 7.65 -8.24
CA GLU A 82 -1.23 7.76 -7.06
C GLU A 82 0.25 7.55 -7.42
N PHE A 83 0.56 6.55 -8.24
CA PHE A 83 1.94 6.28 -8.64
C PHE A 83 2.53 7.41 -9.48
N GLN A 84 1.74 7.99 -10.37
CA GLN A 84 2.14 9.12 -11.18
C GLN A 84 2.38 10.36 -10.32
N THR A 85 1.52 10.60 -9.33
CA THR A 85 1.64 11.72 -8.38
C THR A 85 2.93 11.62 -7.56
N TYR A 86 3.29 10.43 -7.10
CA TYR A 86 4.55 10.23 -6.37
C TYR A 86 5.77 10.33 -7.29
N ALA A 87 5.67 9.86 -8.52
CA ALA A 87 6.73 10.00 -9.52
C ALA A 87 6.99 11.48 -9.87
N GLU A 88 5.92 12.26 -10.09
CA GLU A 88 6.03 13.72 -10.31
C GLU A 88 6.63 14.44 -9.10
N ALA A 89 6.40 13.93 -7.90
CA ALA A 89 7.03 14.44 -6.68
C ALA A 89 8.53 14.09 -6.55
N GLY A 90 9.07 13.29 -7.49
CA GLY A 90 10.49 12.93 -7.57
C GLY A 90 10.84 11.58 -6.96
N PHE A 91 9.89 10.69 -6.72
CA PHE A 91 10.14 9.36 -6.18
C PHE A 91 10.08 8.27 -7.26
N ASN A 92 11.01 7.32 -7.24
CA ASN A 92 10.73 6.03 -7.85
C ASN A 92 9.61 5.33 -7.08
N VAL A 93 8.72 4.61 -7.76
CA VAL A 93 7.62 3.90 -7.11
C VAL A 93 7.71 2.41 -7.46
N ILE A 94 7.61 1.55 -6.48
CA ILE A 94 7.56 0.09 -6.65
C ILE A 94 6.29 -0.43 -5.99
N ALA A 95 5.60 -1.34 -6.67
CA ALA A 95 4.41 -2.01 -6.18
C ALA A 95 4.43 -3.48 -6.61
N CYS A 96 3.76 -4.35 -5.88
CA CYS A 96 3.64 -5.76 -6.23
C CYS A 96 2.33 -6.38 -5.75
N ASN A 97 2.01 -7.54 -6.32
CA ASN A 97 0.91 -8.39 -5.87
C ASN A 97 1.46 -9.63 -5.15
N PRO A 98 1.66 -9.57 -3.83
CA PRO A 98 2.12 -10.71 -3.05
C PRO A 98 1.07 -11.82 -3.01
N ARG A 99 1.44 -13.01 -2.51
CA ARG A 99 0.44 -14.02 -2.13
C ARG A 99 -0.62 -13.39 -1.25
N GLY A 100 -1.87 -13.81 -1.41
CA GLY A 100 -3.04 -13.15 -0.81
C GLY A 100 -3.78 -12.23 -1.79
N SER A 101 -3.10 -11.72 -2.83
CA SER A 101 -3.73 -10.91 -3.87
C SER A 101 -4.70 -11.73 -4.73
N SER A 102 -5.68 -11.04 -5.33
CA SER A 102 -6.61 -11.64 -6.29
C SER A 102 -5.97 -11.85 -7.68
N GLY A 103 -6.75 -12.40 -8.63
CA GLY A 103 -6.35 -12.54 -10.04
C GLY A 103 -5.48 -13.75 -10.37
N ARG A 104 -5.03 -14.53 -9.37
CA ARG A 104 -4.12 -15.68 -9.58
C ARG A 104 -4.65 -17.02 -9.05
N GLY A 105 -5.95 -17.07 -8.86
CA GLY A 105 -6.67 -18.27 -8.42
C GLY A 105 -6.66 -18.46 -6.89
N HIS A 106 -7.51 -19.38 -6.45
CA HIS A 106 -7.82 -19.58 -5.04
C HIS A 106 -6.61 -20.00 -4.20
N LYS A 107 -5.74 -20.86 -4.72
CA LYS A 107 -4.53 -21.31 -4.02
C LYS A 107 -3.61 -20.13 -3.65
N PHE A 108 -3.37 -19.24 -4.61
CA PHE A 108 -2.53 -18.06 -4.40
C PHE A 108 -3.15 -17.09 -3.39
N LEU A 109 -4.46 -16.84 -3.51
CA LEU A 109 -5.23 -15.98 -2.62
C LEU A 109 -5.22 -16.51 -1.17
N ARG A 110 -5.34 -17.82 -0.98
CA ARG A 110 -5.39 -18.44 0.36
C ARG A 110 -4.03 -18.74 0.97
N ASP A 111 -2.93 -18.56 0.23
CA ASP A 111 -1.58 -18.91 0.71
C ASP A 111 -0.98 -17.93 1.73
N VAL A 112 -1.79 -16.97 2.22
CA VAL A 112 -1.49 -16.10 3.36
C VAL A 112 -2.31 -16.42 4.61
N CYS A 113 -3.24 -17.37 4.55
CA CYS A 113 -4.13 -17.63 5.68
C CYS A 113 -3.47 -18.42 6.81
N GLY A 114 -4.03 -18.30 8.02
CA GLY A 114 -3.55 -18.94 9.23
C GLY A 114 -2.17 -18.45 9.66
N ASN A 115 -1.30 -19.39 10.00
CA ASN A 115 0.07 -19.07 10.43
C ASN A 115 0.93 -18.39 9.35
N LYS A 116 0.48 -18.38 8.09
CA LYS A 116 1.19 -17.75 6.96
C LYS A 116 0.95 -16.24 6.87
N TRP A 117 -0.08 -15.71 7.55
CA TRP A 117 -0.37 -14.28 7.60
C TRP A 117 0.83 -13.48 8.14
N GLY A 118 1.26 -12.47 7.43
CA GLY A 118 2.45 -11.71 7.78
C GLY A 118 3.79 -12.46 7.54
N VAL A 119 3.77 -13.64 6.93
CA VAL A 119 4.97 -14.44 6.65
C VAL A 119 5.20 -14.57 5.15
N ASN A 120 4.26 -15.19 4.45
CA ASN A 120 4.39 -15.44 3.01
C ASN A 120 4.29 -14.16 2.19
N ASP A 121 3.35 -13.32 2.53
CA ASP A 121 3.12 -11.99 1.95
C ASP A 121 4.29 -11.05 2.21
N THR A 122 4.82 -11.02 3.43
CA THR A 122 6.02 -10.22 3.77
C THR A 122 7.24 -10.68 2.98
N HIS A 123 7.45 -11.98 2.87
CA HIS A 123 8.54 -12.53 2.06
C HIS A 123 8.43 -12.06 0.61
N ASP A 124 7.23 -12.12 0.04
CA ASP A 124 6.99 -11.73 -1.34
C ASP A 124 7.22 -10.22 -1.55
N VAL A 125 6.66 -9.38 -0.67
CA VAL A 125 6.79 -7.92 -0.72
C VAL A 125 8.26 -7.49 -0.62
N VAL A 126 9.00 -8.02 0.35
CA VAL A 126 10.41 -7.66 0.57
C VAL A 126 11.29 -8.15 -0.58
N THR A 127 11.03 -9.35 -1.09
CA THR A 127 11.79 -9.90 -2.23
C THR A 127 11.49 -9.10 -3.50
N ALA A 128 10.22 -8.83 -3.79
CA ALA A 128 9.85 -8.03 -4.96
C ALA A 128 10.47 -6.64 -4.93
N PHE A 129 10.45 -5.98 -3.79
CA PHE A 129 11.06 -4.67 -3.65
C PHE A 129 12.56 -4.71 -3.97
N LYS A 130 13.30 -5.65 -3.39
CA LYS A 130 14.76 -5.80 -3.63
C LYS A 130 15.07 -6.09 -5.10
N GLU A 131 14.31 -7.00 -5.71
CA GLU A 131 14.54 -7.37 -7.11
C GLU A 131 14.16 -6.22 -8.06
N MET A 132 13.10 -5.46 -7.78
CA MET A 132 12.75 -4.28 -8.57
C MET A 132 13.78 -3.15 -8.44
N VAL A 133 14.29 -2.90 -7.24
CA VAL A 133 15.38 -1.93 -7.03
C VAL A 133 16.60 -2.29 -7.88
N LYS A 134 16.96 -3.58 -7.92
CA LYS A 134 18.06 -4.10 -8.75
C LYS A 134 17.77 -3.98 -10.24
N GLU A 135 16.56 -4.38 -10.66
CA GLU A 135 16.12 -4.29 -12.06
C GLU A 135 16.15 -2.86 -12.59
N MET A 136 15.64 -1.94 -11.81
CA MET A 136 15.59 -0.52 -12.13
C MET A 136 16.94 0.18 -11.94
N LYS A 137 17.99 -0.55 -11.52
CA LYS A 137 19.36 -0.04 -11.28
C LYS A 137 19.38 1.20 -10.36
N ILE A 138 18.55 1.20 -9.33
CA ILE A 138 18.44 2.30 -8.37
C ILE A 138 19.67 2.27 -7.47
N SER A 139 20.39 3.39 -7.39
CA SER A 139 21.60 3.55 -6.57
C SER A 139 21.30 4.15 -5.20
N ASN A 140 20.28 4.99 -5.10
CA ASN A 140 19.88 5.63 -3.85
C ASN A 140 19.24 4.61 -2.91
N LYS A 141 19.71 4.57 -1.66
CA LYS A 141 19.21 3.67 -0.61
C LYS A 141 18.25 4.36 0.36
N ASN A 142 17.71 5.52 0.00
CA ASN A 142 16.65 6.18 0.76
C ASN A 142 15.30 5.62 0.35
N TYR A 143 14.83 4.66 1.13
CA TYR A 143 13.59 3.93 0.86
C TYR A 143 12.49 4.35 1.81
N GLY A 144 11.30 4.62 1.26
CA GLY A 144 10.05 4.78 1.99
C GLY A 144 9.11 3.60 1.73
N ILE A 145 8.19 3.39 2.65
CA ILE A 145 7.16 2.36 2.54
C ILE A 145 5.81 2.94 2.94
N MET A 146 4.76 2.55 2.23
CA MET A 146 3.41 3.04 2.50
C MET A 146 2.34 2.06 2.04
N GLY A 147 1.18 2.17 2.65
CA GLY A 147 0.00 1.43 2.23
C GLY A 147 -1.20 1.70 3.14
N GLY A 148 -2.39 1.34 2.64
CA GLY A 148 -3.63 1.52 3.36
C GLY A 148 -4.37 0.20 3.62
N SER A 149 -5.12 0.13 4.74
CA SER A 149 -5.86 -1.06 5.12
C SER A 149 -4.92 -2.25 5.35
N TYR A 150 -5.10 -3.37 4.66
CA TYR A 150 -4.10 -4.44 4.64
C TYR A 150 -2.70 -3.94 4.22
N GLY A 151 -2.59 -3.00 3.27
CA GLY A 151 -1.30 -2.38 2.92
C GLY A 151 -0.70 -1.60 4.10
N GLY A 152 -1.53 -0.97 4.93
CA GLY A 152 -1.10 -0.32 6.17
C GLY A 152 -0.66 -1.33 7.24
N PHE A 153 -1.39 -2.46 7.37
CA PHE A 153 -0.94 -3.61 8.16
C PHE A 153 0.46 -4.05 7.72
N MET A 154 0.63 -4.31 6.42
CA MET A 154 1.89 -4.79 5.87
C MET A 154 3.01 -3.75 6.03
N THR A 155 2.72 -2.46 5.89
CA THR A 155 3.68 -1.38 6.14
C THR A 155 4.19 -1.43 7.58
N ALA A 156 3.30 -1.44 8.57
CA ALA A 156 3.66 -1.51 9.98
C ALA A 156 4.37 -2.84 10.33
N TRP A 157 3.92 -3.93 9.74
CA TRP A 157 4.53 -5.25 9.90
C TRP A 157 5.96 -5.29 9.38
N VAL A 158 6.19 -4.81 8.16
CA VAL A 158 7.53 -4.80 7.54
C VAL A 158 8.49 -3.91 8.32
N ILE A 159 8.11 -2.68 8.69
CA ILE A 159 9.02 -1.79 9.45
C ILE A 159 9.31 -2.28 10.86
N SER A 160 8.44 -3.12 11.45
CA SER A 160 8.70 -3.74 12.75
C SER A 160 9.59 -4.99 12.68
N HIS A 161 9.62 -5.69 11.54
CA HIS A 161 10.44 -6.89 11.32
C HIS A 161 11.74 -6.60 10.56
N TYR A 162 11.78 -5.52 9.80
CA TYR A 162 12.95 -5.04 9.04
C TYR A 162 13.26 -3.57 9.38
N PRO A 163 13.54 -3.23 10.65
CA PRO A 163 13.55 -1.84 11.13
C PRO A 163 14.56 -0.92 10.43
N LYS A 164 15.63 -1.49 9.84
CA LYS A 164 16.68 -0.73 9.15
C LYS A 164 16.46 -0.59 7.64
N MET A 165 15.40 -1.21 7.09
CA MET A 165 15.21 -1.27 5.64
C MET A 165 14.64 0.02 5.06
N PHE A 166 13.76 0.67 5.79
CA PHE A 166 13.06 1.89 5.35
C PHE A 166 13.38 3.05 6.28
N LYS A 167 13.59 4.23 5.69
CA LYS A 167 13.88 5.49 6.41
C LYS A 167 12.66 6.37 6.62
N SER A 168 11.53 6.02 6.04
CA SER A 168 10.27 6.74 6.16
C SER A 168 9.11 5.78 5.95
N SER A 169 8.02 5.96 6.69
CA SER A 169 6.83 5.14 6.51
C SER A 169 5.54 5.94 6.62
N VAL A 170 4.52 5.51 5.87
CA VAL A 170 3.16 6.05 5.96
C VAL A 170 2.18 4.89 6.13
N VAL A 171 1.52 4.85 7.29
CA VAL A 171 0.57 3.81 7.69
C VAL A 171 -0.83 4.40 7.62
N GLU A 172 -1.63 4.00 6.62
CA GLU A 172 -2.96 4.54 6.42
C GLU A 172 -4.05 3.55 6.81
N ARG A 173 -5.06 4.00 7.57
CA ARG A 173 -6.28 3.21 7.88
C ARG A 173 -5.99 1.72 8.08
N ALA A 174 -5.00 1.41 8.89
CA ALA A 174 -4.39 0.09 8.97
C ALA A 174 -5.06 -0.81 10.00
N LEU A 175 -5.05 -2.11 9.74
CA LEU A 175 -5.28 -3.12 10.76
C LEU A 175 -3.97 -3.34 11.53
N LEU A 176 -3.95 -3.01 12.81
CA LEU A 176 -2.73 -3.05 13.63
C LEU A 176 -2.86 -3.96 14.86
N ASN A 177 -4.06 -4.14 15.34
CA ASN A 177 -4.36 -4.96 16.51
C ASN A 177 -5.60 -5.85 16.23
N TRP A 178 -5.38 -7.11 15.97
CA TRP A 178 -6.45 -8.07 15.73
C TRP A 178 -7.36 -8.25 16.95
N GLU A 179 -6.81 -8.13 18.18
CA GLU A 179 -7.59 -8.36 19.42
C GLU A 179 -8.70 -7.30 19.57
N THR A 180 -8.36 -6.02 19.34
CA THR A 180 -9.36 -4.95 19.45
C THR A 180 -10.26 -4.89 18.21
N MET A 181 -9.74 -5.21 17.03
CA MET A 181 -10.51 -5.24 15.80
C MET A 181 -11.71 -6.19 15.87
N VAL A 182 -11.61 -7.31 16.57
CA VAL A 182 -12.73 -8.27 16.74
C VAL A 182 -13.97 -7.61 17.30
N GLY A 183 -13.82 -6.69 18.26
CA GLY A 183 -14.94 -6.04 18.94
C GLY A 183 -15.32 -4.66 18.39
N THR A 184 -14.54 -4.08 17.48
CA THR A 184 -14.72 -2.69 17.04
C THR A 184 -14.96 -2.52 15.54
N SER A 185 -14.61 -3.52 14.72
CA SER A 185 -14.75 -3.46 13.27
C SER A 185 -16.09 -4.00 12.78
N ASP A 186 -16.61 -3.41 11.68
CA ASP A 186 -17.80 -3.92 10.96
C ASP A 186 -17.60 -5.31 10.35
N ILE A 187 -16.33 -5.77 10.20
CA ILE A 187 -15.96 -7.11 9.76
C ILE A 187 -15.20 -7.89 10.84
N GLY A 188 -15.27 -7.44 12.09
CA GLY A 188 -14.46 -7.94 13.19
C GLY A 188 -14.64 -9.43 13.51
N ILE A 189 -15.76 -10.03 13.15
CA ILE A 189 -15.99 -11.48 13.33
C ILE A 189 -15.50 -12.26 12.09
N THR A 190 -15.97 -11.87 10.91
CA THR A 190 -15.78 -12.68 9.69
C THR A 190 -14.37 -12.59 9.11
N PHE A 191 -13.77 -11.41 9.12
CA PHE A 191 -12.47 -11.19 8.50
C PHE A 191 -11.33 -11.91 9.24
N PRO A 192 -11.23 -11.82 10.59
CA PRO A 192 -10.24 -12.59 11.34
C PRO A 192 -10.35 -14.09 11.12
N GLU A 193 -11.57 -14.66 11.25
CA GLU A 193 -11.78 -16.09 11.07
C GLU A 193 -11.42 -16.55 9.63
N MET A 194 -11.74 -15.73 8.63
CA MET A 194 -11.40 -16.00 7.24
C MET A 194 -9.88 -16.06 7.00
N TYR A 195 -9.12 -15.16 7.60
CA TYR A 195 -7.69 -15.03 7.34
C TYR A 195 -6.80 -15.72 8.37
N LEU A 196 -7.17 -15.71 9.65
CA LEU A 196 -6.40 -16.43 10.68
C LEU A 196 -6.81 -17.89 10.81
N LEU A 197 -7.96 -18.31 10.24
CA LEU A 197 -8.50 -19.67 10.24
C LEU A 197 -8.76 -20.22 11.66
N GLU A 198 -8.95 -19.34 12.61
CA GLU A 198 -9.16 -19.65 14.01
C GLU A 198 -10.13 -18.65 14.64
N LYS A 199 -10.93 -19.09 15.58
CA LYS A 199 -11.79 -18.19 16.36
C LYS A 199 -11.02 -17.48 17.45
N PHE A 200 -11.39 -16.23 17.73
CA PHE A 200 -10.70 -15.39 18.70
C PHE A 200 -10.66 -16.04 20.11
N ASP A 201 -11.80 -16.53 20.58
CA ASP A 201 -11.94 -17.18 21.90
C ASP A 201 -11.15 -18.50 22.02
N LYS A 202 -10.78 -19.12 20.90
CA LYS A 202 -10.00 -20.35 20.89
C LYS A 202 -8.51 -20.15 20.84
N ASN A 203 -8.03 -19.04 20.26
CA ASN A 203 -6.59 -18.84 20.08
C ASN A 203 -6.19 -17.35 20.06
N ILE A 204 -6.43 -16.65 21.16
CA ILE A 204 -6.07 -15.24 21.31
C ILE A 204 -4.57 -14.97 21.04
N ASN A 205 -3.71 -15.95 21.35
CA ASN A 205 -2.28 -15.84 21.13
C ASN A 205 -1.92 -15.74 19.64
N LEU A 206 -2.68 -16.39 18.76
CA LEU A 206 -2.49 -16.25 17.32
C LEU A 206 -2.82 -14.81 16.89
N TYR A 207 -3.93 -14.26 17.33
CA TYR A 207 -4.35 -12.89 17.04
C TYR A 207 -3.28 -11.89 17.48
N ARG A 208 -2.79 -12.03 18.70
CA ARG A 208 -1.70 -11.20 19.22
C ARG A 208 -0.43 -11.31 18.39
N LYS A 209 0.02 -12.53 18.09
CA LYS A 209 1.22 -12.78 17.26
C LYS A 209 1.09 -12.26 15.85
N LYS A 210 -0.12 -12.11 15.31
CA LYS A 210 -0.38 -11.59 13.96
C LYS A 210 -0.71 -10.09 13.93
N SER A 211 -0.66 -9.42 15.08
CA SER A 211 -0.90 -7.99 15.23
C SER A 211 0.41 -7.19 15.14
N PRO A 212 0.55 -6.23 14.20
CA PRO A 212 1.73 -5.36 14.11
C PRO A 212 2.04 -4.61 15.41
N ILE A 213 1.02 -4.24 16.17
CA ILE A 213 1.20 -3.53 17.44
C ILE A 213 2.06 -4.30 18.45
N THR A 214 2.03 -5.63 18.40
CA THR A 214 2.87 -6.50 19.24
C THR A 214 4.36 -6.26 19.03
N TYR A 215 4.73 -5.88 17.82
CA TYR A 215 6.12 -5.66 17.40
C TYR A 215 6.46 -4.18 17.23
N ALA A 216 5.54 -3.27 17.59
CA ALA A 216 5.73 -1.83 17.38
C ALA A 216 6.97 -1.28 18.08
N ASN A 217 7.43 -1.95 19.15
CA ASN A 217 8.66 -1.58 19.86
C ASN A 217 9.93 -1.70 19.00
N ASN A 218 9.90 -2.42 17.89
CA ASN A 218 11.02 -2.53 16.96
C ASN A 218 11.04 -1.42 15.91
N ILE A 219 9.94 -0.65 15.76
CA ILE A 219 9.85 0.40 14.75
C ILE A 219 10.76 1.56 15.15
N ILE A 220 11.67 1.91 14.24
CA ILE A 220 12.58 3.06 14.38
C ILE A 220 12.37 4.09 13.26
N ALA A 221 11.74 3.70 12.16
CA ALA A 221 11.50 4.60 11.04
C ALA A 221 10.50 5.71 11.43
N PRO A 222 10.76 6.96 11.08
CA PRO A 222 9.77 8.04 11.16
C PRO A 222 8.47 7.61 10.48
N THR A 223 7.34 7.74 11.18
CA THR A 223 6.05 7.18 10.75
C THR A 223 4.92 8.22 10.77
N LEU A 224 4.34 8.48 9.60
CA LEU A 224 3.07 9.19 9.49
C LEU A 224 1.92 8.18 9.56
N ILE A 225 0.95 8.43 10.43
CA ILE A 225 -0.30 7.66 10.50
C ILE A 225 -1.41 8.54 9.90
N ILE A 226 -2.17 8.01 8.94
CA ILE A 226 -3.33 8.69 8.35
C ILE A 226 -4.56 7.85 8.63
N HIS A 227 -5.61 8.46 9.22
CA HIS A 227 -6.82 7.75 9.59
C HIS A 227 -8.05 8.64 9.49
N SER A 228 -9.16 8.05 9.07
CA SER A 228 -10.48 8.67 9.01
C SER A 228 -11.25 8.40 10.31
N GLU A 229 -12.00 9.38 10.81
CA GLU A 229 -12.70 9.26 12.10
C GLU A 229 -13.92 8.33 12.03
N ASN A 230 -14.57 8.23 10.86
CA ASN A 230 -15.70 7.32 10.62
C ASN A 230 -15.26 6.03 9.90
N ASP A 231 -14.04 5.59 10.13
CA ASP A 231 -13.58 4.31 9.62
C ASP A 231 -14.05 3.17 10.54
N TYR A 232 -15.12 2.51 10.14
CA TYR A 232 -15.64 1.34 10.84
C TYR A 232 -15.04 0.02 10.37
N ARG A 233 -14.25 0.03 9.27
CA ARG A 233 -13.56 -1.14 8.72
C ARG A 233 -12.28 -1.45 9.49
N CYS A 234 -11.41 -0.46 9.60
CA CYS A 234 -10.27 -0.43 10.50
C CYS A 234 -10.47 0.76 11.44
N PRO A 235 -11.08 0.58 12.61
CA PRO A 235 -11.44 1.68 13.49
C PRO A 235 -10.23 2.54 13.86
N ILE A 236 -10.46 3.83 14.07
CA ILE A 236 -9.39 4.82 14.28
C ILE A 236 -8.47 4.48 15.47
N GLU A 237 -8.99 3.76 16.47
CA GLU A 237 -8.19 3.31 17.62
C GLU A 237 -6.98 2.47 17.21
N GLN A 238 -7.05 1.78 16.07
CA GLN A 238 -5.93 1.04 15.51
C GLN A 238 -4.72 1.96 15.26
N GLY A 239 -4.95 3.09 14.61
CA GLY A 239 -3.94 4.12 14.36
C GLY A 239 -3.48 4.81 15.65
N GLU A 240 -4.41 5.10 16.55
CA GLU A 240 -4.13 5.75 17.85
C GLU A 240 -3.21 4.90 18.72
N GLN A 241 -3.40 3.57 18.75
CA GLN A 241 -2.53 2.65 19.48
C GLN A 241 -1.08 2.72 18.94
N LEU A 242 -0.90 2.68 17.64
CA LEU A 242 0.44 2.79 17.04
C LEU A 242 1.06 4.14 17.32
N PHE A 243 0.32 5.24 17.10
CA PHE A 243 0.79 6.59 17.34
C PHE A 243 1.24 6.79 18.81
N SER A 244 0.41 6.37 19.74
CA SER A 244 0.72 6.43 21.18
C SER A 244 1.98 5.64 21.53
N ASN A 245 2.15 4.43 20.96
CA ASN A 245 3.35 3.61 21.18
C ASN A 245 4.61 4.33 20.68
N LEU A 246 4.58 4.82 19.45
CA LEU A 246 5.74 5.50 18.82
C LEU A 246 6.11 6.77 19.60
N LYS A 247 5.12 7.59 19.97
CA LYS A 247 5.34 8.82 20.74
C LYS A 247 6.00 8.57 22.10
N ARG A 248 5.51 7.60 22.84
CA ARG A 248 6.09 7.24 24.17
C ARG A 248 7.55 6.79 24.07
N ARG A 249 7.96 6.25 22.91
CA ARG A 249 9.32 5.79 22.66
C ARG A 249 10.22 6.86 22.03
N GLY A 250 9.70 8.06 21.77
CA GLY A 250 10.45 9.14 21.12
C GLY A 250 10.70 8.90 19.63
N VAL A 251 9.99 7.95 18.98
CA VAL A 251 10.08 7.77 17.53
C VAL A 251 9.36 8.92 16.86
N GLU A 252 10.01 9.56 15.90
CA GLU A 252 9.40 10.66 15.15
C GLU A 252 8.13 10.18 14.46
N SER A 253 7.00 10.74 14.85
CA SER A 253 5.69 10.34 14.34
C SER A 253 4.69 11.47 14.34
N ALA A 254 3.79 11.45 13.37
CA ALA A 254 2.64 12.33 13.26
C ALA A 254 1.39 11.49 12.99
N MET A 255 0.23 11.99 13.42
CA MET A 255 -1.06 11.41 13.08
C MET A 255 -1.94 12.46 12.45
N MET A 256 -2.40 12.20 11.23
CA MET A 256 -3.36 13.02 10.51
C MET A 256 -4.74 12.34 10.57
N ARG A 257 -5.70 13.05 11.12
CA ARG A 257 -7.08 12.57 11.25
C ARG A 257 -7.97 13.31 10.27
N PHE A 258 -8.87 12.60 9.62
CA PHE A 258 -9.84 13.18 8.71
C PHE A 258 -11.25 13.05 9.29
N PRO A 259 -11.86 14.15 9.78
CA PRO A 259 -13.21 14.13 10.32
C PRO A 259 -14.21 13.82 9.21
N ALA A 260 -15.28 13.12 9.58
CA ALA A 260 -16.40 12.71 8.69
C ALA A 260 -16.02 11.83 7.50
N GLU A 261 -14.77 11.42 7.35
CA GLU A 261 -14.32 10.47 6.31
C GLU A 261 -14.40 9.02 6.80
N SER A 262 -14.62 8.11 5.85
CA SER A 262 -14.68 6.66 6.07
C SER A 262 -13.39 5.96 5.65
N HIS A 263 -13.40 4.62 5.67
CA HIS A 263 -12.32 3.77 5.14
C HIS A 263 -11.98 4.09 3.68
N GLU A 264 -12.91 4.67 2.93
CA GLU A 264 -12.76 4.95 1.50
C GLU A 264 -12.18 6.34 1.17
N LEU A 265 -11.66 7.08 2.15
CA LEU A 265 -11.09 8.43 1.97
C LEU A 265 -10.26 8.57 0.68
N SER A 266 -9.31 7.67 0.44
CA SER A 266 -8.42 7.76 -0.73
C SER A 266 -9.12 7.58 -2.07
N ARG A 267 -10.31 6.97 -2.10
CA ARG A 267 -11.07 6.65 -3.31
C ARG A 267 -12.27 7.57 -3.52
N SER A 268 -13.07 7.74 -2.49
CA SER A 268 -14.36 8.46 -2.57
C SER A 268 -14.53 9.57 -1.54
N GLY A 269 -13.48 9.87 -0.75
CA GLY A 269 -13.49 10.99 0.20
C GLY A 269 -13.59 12.36 -0.48
N GLN A 270 -13.86 13.38 0.30
CA GLN A 270 -13.95 14.74 -0.18
C GLN A 270 -12.68 15.14 -0.96
N PRO A 271 -12.79 15.82 -2.11
CA PRO A 271 -11.63 16.18 -2.93
C PRO A 271 -10.56 16.95 -2.16
N VAL A 272 -10.93 17.83 -1.25
CA VAL A 272 -10.00 18.59 -0.42
C VAL A 272 -9.21 17.66 0.52
N HIS A 273 -9.85 16.68 1.13
CA HIS A 273 -9.21 15.72 2.01
C HIS A 273 -8.29 14.77 1.25
N ARG A 274 -8.71 14.32 0.06
CA ARG A 274 -7.87 13.53 -0.83
C ARG A 274 -6.60 14.27 -1.22
N LYS A 275 -6.70 15.57 -1.56
CA LYS A 275 -5.55 16.44 -1.86
C LYS A 275 -4.63 16.58 -0.65
N GLN A 276 -5.19 16.92 0.52
CA GLN A 276 -4.43 17.05 1.76
C GLN A 276 -3.70 15.76 2.14
N ARG A 277 -4.35 14.59 1.91
CA ARG A 277 -3.72 13.28 2.10
C ARG A 277 -2.46 13.14 1.23
N PHE A 278 -2.55 13.43 -0.07
CA PHE A 278 -1.40 13.38 -0.98
C PHE A 278 -0.28 14.31 -0.55
N GLU A 279 -0.61 15.53 -0.22
CA GLU A 279 0.36 16.53 0.25
C GLU A 279 1.08 16.06 1.52
N ALA A 280 0.35 15.50 2.47
CA ALA A 280 0.91 14.96 3.70
C ALA A 280 1.88 13.81 3.44
N ILE A 281 1.50 12.85 2.59
CA ILE A 281 2.34 11.70 2.22
C ILE A 281 3.63 12.16 1.55
N ILE A 282 3.51 13.02 0.53
CA ILE A 282 4.66 13.55 -0.23
C ILE A 282 5.61 14.31 0.68
N ASN A 283 5.07 15.24 1.48
CA ASN A 283 5.88 16.07 2.37
C ASN A 283 6.58 15.24 3.44
N TRP A 284 5.90 14.21 3.99
CA TRP A 284 6.50 13.29 4.95
C TRP A 284 7.67 12.53 4.36
N HIS A 285 7.47 11.92 3.20
CA HIS A 285 8.55 11.18 2.54
C HIS A 285 9.69 12.10 2.08
N LYS A 286 9.40 13.29 1.55
CA LYS A 286 10.45 14.27 1.22
C LYS A 286 11.29 14.62 2.44
N LYS A 287 10.66 14.96 3.57
CA LYS A 287 11.36 15.31 4.80
C LYS A 287 12.39 14.27 5.25
N HIS A 288 12.11 12.99 5.02
CA HIS A 288 12.91 11.89 5.56
C HIS A 288 13.77 11.16 4.53
N LEU A 289 13.58 11.42 3.23
CA LEU A 289 14.27 10.71 2.17
C LEU A 289 15.13 11.60 1.27
N THR A 290 14.90 12.88 1.28
CA THR A 290 15.70 13.91 0.55
C THR A 290 16.43 14.83 1.52
#